data_c3bf64e123863d4fabf7f95cae1e2f1d
#
_entry.id   c3bf64e123863d4fabf7f95cae1e2f1d
#
_cell.length_a   1.000
_cell.length_b   1.000
_cell.length_c   1.000
_cell.angle_alpha   90.00
_cell.angle_beta   90.00
_cell.angle_gamma   90.00
#
_symmetry.space_group_name_H-M   'P 1'
#
loop_
_entity.id
_entity.type
_entity.pdbx_description
1 polymer ?
#
loop_
_entity_poly.entity_id
_entity_poly.type
_entity_poly.pdbx_seq_one_letter_code
_entity_poly.pdbx_strand_id
1 'polypeptide(L)'
;LMQFDDDLEGVYFKVDNKNLAPLKDLEKDFIIRGFNECKKNNAYMFGYYGAANPYFMKHRIYTKLCYVIGACFGKIVQHDPFLFTKTNHGEDYERSIRQYIKNKSLVRFDYITFRSKYYKENGGLQTIRTPEYVYNSIYQIQSMFPQYCKMYIRKSTGNAELRLKDMR
;
A
#
# COMPACT_ATOMS: atom_id res chain seq x y z
N LEU A 1 -9.64 -12.36 3.29
CA LEU A 1 -8.95 -11.77 4.44
C LEU A 1 -8.94 -10.27 4.33
N MET A 2 -9.30 -9.57 5.41
CA MET A 2 -9.03 -8.14 5.59
C MET A 2 -7.98 -7.99 6.68
N GLN A 3 -7.09 -7.03 6.53
CA GLN A 3 -6.15 -6.57 7.55
C GLN A 3 -6.41 -5.10 7.84
N PHE A 4 -6.39 -4.76 9.12
CA PHE A 4 -6.46 -3.39 9.64
C PHE A 4 -5.43 -3.25 10.75
N ASP A 5 -4.67 -2.17 10.73
CA ASP A 5 -3.82 -1.77 11.85
C ASP A 5 -4.67 -1.07 12.91
N ASP A 6 -4.28 -1.15 14.17
CA ASP A 6 -5.01 -0.64 15.33
C ASP A 6 -4.94 0.89 15.48
N ASP A 7 -4.04 1.55 14.76
CA ASP A 7 -3.86 3.00 14.77
C ASP A 7 -4.71 3.76 13.73
N LEU A 8 -5.59 3.07 13.01
CA LEU A 8 -6.48 3.68 12.01
C LEU A 8 -7.59 4.50 12.67
N GLU A 9 -7.64 5.81 12.37
CA GLU A 9 -8.61 6.75 12.96
C GLU A 9 -9.91 6.88 12.15
N GLY A 10 -9.84 6.69 10.84
CA GLY A 10 -11.01 6.83 9.98
C GLY A 10 -10.72 6.69 8.50
N VAL A 11 -11.79 6.49 7.78
CA VAL A 11 -11.81 6.30 6.33
C VAL A 11 -12.47 7.49 5.65
N TYR A 12 -11.85 7.96 4.59
CA TYR A 12 -12.28 9.14 3.86
C TYR A 12 -12.28 8.87 2.36
N PHE A 13 -13.17 9.58 1.65
CA PHE A 13 -13.13 9.60 0.19
C PHE A 13 -12.89 11.02 -0.33
N LYS A 14 -12.30 11.10 -1.51
CA LYS A 14 -12.05 12.35 -2.21
C LYS A 14 -13.38 12.93 -2.72
N VAL A 15 -13.69 14.16 -2.33
CA VAL A 15 -14.79 14.95 -2.86
C VAL A 15 -14.32 15.75 -4.08
N ASP A 16 -13.26 16.56 -3.88
CA ASP A 16 -12.64 17.38 -4.89
C ASP A 16 -11.10 17.48 -4.66
N ASN A 17 -10.41 18.41 -5.30
CA ASN A 17 -8.96 18.56 -5.16
C ASN A 17 -8.52 19.17 -3.82
N LYS A 18 -9.43 19.62 -2.97
CA LYS A 18 -9.14 20.23 -1.67
C LYS A 18 -9.76 19.48 -0.51
N ASN A 19 -10.85 18.74 -0.75
CA ASN A 19 -11.71 18.21 0.30
C ASN A 19 -11.79 16.69 0.29
N LEU A 20 -11.80 16.13 1.50
CA LEU A 20 -12.15 14.75 1.81
C LEU A 20 -13.43 14.74 2.65
N ALA A 21 -14.27 13.74 2.47
CA ALA A 21 -15.41 13.47 3.35
C ALA A 21 -15.29 12.06 3.96
N PRO A 22 -15.86 11.83 5.15
CA PRO A 22 -15.90 10.50 5.75
C PRO A 22 -16.62 9.50 4.85
N LEU A 23 -16.08 8.30 4.72
CA LEU A 23 -16.75 7.19 4.04
C LEU A 23 -17.89 6.70 4.95
N LYS A 24 -19.11 6.65 4.43
CA LYS A 24 -20.30 6.34 5.24
C LYS A 24 -20.44 4.84 5.53
N ASP A 25 -20.11 4.01 4.57
CA ASP A 25 -20.29 2.56 4.64
C ASP A 25 -18.97 1.87 4.23
N LEU A 26 -18.14 1.57 5.25
CA LEU A 26 -16.85 0.89 5.05
C LEU A 26 -17.03 -0.50 4.45
N GLU A 27 -18.03 -1.25 4.91
CA GLU A 27 -18.27 -2.61 4.46
C GLU A 27 -18.64 -2.62 2.97
N LYS A 28 -19.64 -1.86 2.58
CA LYS A 28 -20.14 -1.83 1.20
C LYS A 28 -19.17 -1.14 0.24
N ASP A 29 -18.71 0.09 0.61
CA ASP A 29 -18.02 0.98 -0.32
C ASP A 29 -16.53 0.68 -0.45
N PHE A 30 -15.94 -0.08 0.50
CA PHE A 30 -14.55 -0.47 0.45
C PHE A 30 -14.37 -1.99 0.45
N ILE A 31 -14.91 -2.72 1.43
CA ILE A 31 -14.62 -4.15 1.61
C ILE A 31 -15.28 -4.98 0.50
N ILE A 32 -16.60 -4.97 0.40
CA ILE A 32 -17.36 -5.76 -0.58
C ILE A 32 -16.96 -5.32 -1.99
N ARG A 33 -16.91 -4.00 -2.21
CA ARG A 33 -16.49 -3.44 -3.50
C ARG A 33 -15.08 -3.85 -3.87
N GLY A 34 -14.14 -3.88 -2.91
CA GLY A 34 -12.76 -4.30 -3.12
C GLY A 34 -12.65 -5.73 -3.61
N PHE A 35 -13.36 -6.66 -2.98
CA PHE A 35 -13.40 -8.06 -3.42
C PHE A 35 -14.06 -8.21 -4.80
N ASN A 36 -15.11 -7.45 -5.09
CA ASN A 36 -15.77 -7.49 -6.40
C ASN A 36 -14.84 -6.92 -7.51
N GLU A 37 -14.12 -5.83 -7.24
CA GLU A 37 -13.15 -5.28 -8.19
C GLU A 37 -11.94 -6.21 -8.38
N CYS A 38 -11.53 -6.94 -7.34
CA CYS A 38 -10.52 -7.99 -7.48
C CYS A 38 -10.98 -9.08 -8.45
N LYS A 39 -12.20 -9.60 -8.28
CA LYS A 39 -12.77 -10.61 -9.20
C LYS A 39 -12.84 -10.11 -10.64
N LYS A 40 -13.35 -8.89 -10.83
CA LYS A 40 -13.51 -8.25 -12.14
C LYS A 40 -12.18 -8.07 -12.88
N ASN A 41 -11.11 -7.75 -12.15
CA ASN A 41 -9.80 -7.41 -12.71
C ASN A 41 -8.78 -8.56 -12.59
N ASN A 42 -9.20 -9.76 -12.22
CA ASN A 42 -8.33 -10.90 -11.95
C ASN A 42 -7.19 -10.56 -10.96
N ALA A 43 -7.49 -9.73 -9.98
CA ALA A 43 -6.60 -9.33 -8.92
C ALA A 43 -6.89 -10.11 -7.63
N TYR A 44 -5.91 -10.23 -6.75
CA TYR A 44 -6.03 -10.96 -5.50
C TYR A 44 -5.72 -10.09 -4.28
N MET A 45 -5.46 -8.81 -4.50
CA MET A 45 -5.23 -7.85 -3.43
C MET A 45 -5.79 -6.48 -3.81
N PHE A 46 -6.40 -5.82 -2.85
CA PHE A 46 -6.86 -4.44 -3.00
C PHE A 46 -6.47 -3.59 -1.80
N GLY A 47 -6.39 -2.28 -2.03
CA GLY A 47 -6.12 -1.29 -1.00
C GLY A 47 -6.60 0.10 -1.40
N TYR A 48 -6.04 1.09 -0.74
CA TYR A 48 -6.43 2.49 -0.85
C TYR A 48 -5.23 3.38 -1.19
N TYR A 49 -5.47 4.65 -1.45
CA TYR A 49 -4.43 5.64 -1.70
C TYR A 49 -3.77 6.07 -0.38
N GLY A 50 -2.47 5.78 -0.23
CA GLY A 50 -1.76 5.88 1.05
C GLY A 50 -1.53 7.29 1.60
N ALA A 51 -1.77 8.36 0.81
CA ALA A 51 -1.62 9.75 1.26
C ALA A 51 -2.98 10.43 1.37
N ALA A 52 -3.36 10.89 2.56
CA ALA A 52 -4.60 11.61 2.81
C ALA A 52 -4.54 13.08 2.29
N ASN A 53 -4.10 13.24 1.04
CA ASN A 53 -4.02 14.53 0.37
C ASN A 53 -4.85 14.49 -0.93
N PRO A 54 -6.02 15.15 -0.96
CA PRO A 54 -6.97 15.09 -2.07
C PRO A 54 -6.40 15.64 -3.37
N TYR A 55 -5.40 16.53 -3.33
CA TYR A 55 -4.76 17.06 -4.53
C TYR A 55 -4.11 15.95 -5.40
N PHE A 56 -3.48 14.97 -4.76
CA PHE A 56 -2.83 13.85 -5.46
C PHE A 56 -3.75 12.65 -5.72
N MET A 57 -4.87 12.58 -5.02
CA MET A 57 -5.86 11.50 -5.20
C MET A 57 -6.62 11.69 -6.52
N LYS A 58 -7.16 10.58 -7.07
CA LYS A 58 -7.89 10.58 -8.35
C LYS A 58 -9.17 9.77 -8.23
N HIS A 59 -10.25 10.20 -8.89
CA HIS A 59 -11.51 9.45 -8.99
C HIS A 59 -11.38 8.27 -9.94
N ARG A 60 -10.59 7.27 -9.55
CA ARG A 60 -10.41 6.04 -10.34
C ARG A 60 -10.08 4.84 -9.45
N ILE A 61 -10.30 3.65 -9.99
CA ILE A 61 -9.72 2.40 -9.52
C ILE A 61 -8.50 2.11 -10.39
N TYR A 62 -7.33 1.92 -9.76
CA TYR A 62 -6.10 1.62 -10.44
C TYR A 62 -5.78 0.13 -10.34
N THR A 63 -5.43 -0.51 -11.47
CA THR A 63 -5.34 -1.98 -11.55
C THR A 63 -3.97 -2.50 -12.00
N LYS A 64 -2.98 -1.61 -12.14
CA LYS A 64 -1.59 -2.00 -12.47
C LYS A 64 -0.72 -2.02 -11.22
N LEU A 65 0.60 -2.17 -11.39
CA LEU A 65 1.54 -2.11 -10.27
C LEU A 65 1.38 -0.79 -9.52
N CYS A 66 0.99 -0.89 -8.26
CA CYS A 66 0.83 0.24 -7.36
C CYS A 66 1.19 -0.16 -5.93
N TYR A 67 1.55 0.83 -5.15
CA TYR A 67 1.78 0.64 -3.73
C TYR A 67 0.44 0.44 -3.01
N VAL A 68 0.31 -0.68 -2.32
CA VAL A 68 -0.80 -0.99 -1.40
C VAL A 68 -0.21 -1.00 0.00
N ILE A 69 -0.53 0.03 0.78
CA ILE A 69 0.00 0.24 2.12
C ILE A 69 -0.46 -0.85 3.09
N GLY A 70 0.42 -1.25 4.00
CA GLY A 70 0.21 -2.34 4.95
C GLY A 70 -0.88 -2.09 5.98
N ALA A 71 -1.14 -0.81 6.32
CA ALA A 71 -2.07 -0.44 7.39
C ALA A 71 -3.52 -0.90 7.17
N CYS A 72 -3.98 -0.99 5.90
CA CYS A 72 -5.27 -1.60 5.60
C CYS A 72 -5.30 -2.14 4.16
N PHE A 73 -5.63 -3.41 4.02
CA PHE A 73 -5.82 -4.02 2.70
C PHE A 73 -6.70 -5.26 2.77
N GLY A 74 -7.31 -5.61 1.63
CA GLY A 74 -8.00 -6.89 1.45
C GLY A 74 -7.22 -7.83 0.54
N LYS A 75 -7.29 -9.13 0.81
CA LYS A 75 -6.57 -10.16 0.08
C LYS A 75 -7.43 -11.41 -0.10
N ILE A 76 -7.52 -11.91 -1.33
CA ILE A 76 -7.98 -13.27 -1.62
C ILE A 76 -6.78 -14.19 -1.39
N VAL A 77 -6.91 -15.14 -0.48
CA VAL A 77 -5.80 -16.01 -0.06
C VAL A 77 -5.40 -16.92 -1.22
N GLN A 78 -4.11 -16.97 -1.49
CA GLN A 78 -3.46 -17.88 -2.43
C GLN A 78 -2.37 -18.65 -1.68
N HIS A 79 -2.39 -19.96 -1.75
CA HIS A 79 -1.37 -20.84 -1.16
C HIS A 79 -0.17 -20.97 -2.10
N ASP A 80 0.65 -19.90 -2.18
CA ASP A 80 1.83 -19.83 -3.03
C ASP A 80 3.00 -19.26 -2.23
N PRO A 81 4.09 -20.04 -2.02
CA PRO A 81 5.27 -19.60 -1.29
C PRO A 81 5.94 -18.35 -1.89
N PHE A 82 5.78 -18.11 -3.20
CA PHE A 82 6.28 -16.88 -3.83
C PHE A 82 5.67 -15.60 -3.23
N LEU A 83 4.45 -15.67 -2.69
CA LEU A 83 3.74 -14.52 -2.14
C LEU A 83 4.12 -14.16 -0.70
N PHE A 84 5.00 -14.96 -0.05
CA PHE A 84 5.53 -14.62 1.27
C PHE A 84 6.59 -13.53 1.16
N THR A 85 6.46 -12.50 1.98
CA THR A 85 7.46 -11.43 2.08
C THR A 85 8.69 -11.93 2.83
N LYS A 86 9.87 -11.43 2.45
CA LYS A 86 11.17 -11.79 3.03
C LYS A 86 11.78 -10.64 3.82
N THR A 87 11.21 -9.43 3.72
CA THR A 87 11.68 -8.24 4.42
C THR A 87 10.73 -7.84 5.52
N ASN A 88 11.27 -7.35 6.63
CA ASN A 88 10.50 -6.87 7.77
C ASN A 88 10.24 -5.35 7.71
N HIS A 89 10.91 -4.64 6.80
CA HIS A 89 10.67 -3.22 6.55
C HIS A 89 10.43 -3.02 5.05
N GLY A 90 9.34 -2.29 4.73
CA GLY A 90 8.87 -2.16 3.35
C GLY A 90 8.23 -3.42 2.78
N GLU A 91 7.78 -4.33 3.66
CA GLU A 91 7.09 -5.57 3.31
C GLU A 91 5.82 -5.34 2.49
N ASP A 92 5.21 -4.17 2.61
CA ASP A 92 4.06 -3.74 1.83
C ASP A 92 4.43 -3.42 0.37
N TYR A 93 5.61 -2.84 0.12
CA TYR A 93 6.17 -2.74 -1.24
C TYR A 93 6.46 -4.12 -1.82
N GLU A 94 7.14 -4.98 -1.06
CA GLU A 94 7.46 -6.33 -1.48
C GLU A 94 6.18 -7.13 -1.79
N ARG A 95 5.17 -7.06 -0.91
CA ARG A 95 3.87 -7.69 -1.09
C ARG A 95 3.17 -7.21 -2.36
N SER A 96 3.15 -5.90 -2.59
CA SER A 96 2.54 -5.30 -3.79
C SER A 96 3.22 -5.81 -5.07
N ILE A 97 4.56 -5.84 -5.08
CA ILE A 97 5.34 -6.33 -6.23
C ILE A 97 5.07 -7.82 -6.48
N ARG A 98 5.13 -8.66 -5.44
CA ARG A 98 4.90 -10.12 -5.57
C ARG A 98 3.50 -10.43 -6.07
N GLN A 99 2.49 -9.77 -5.54
CA GLN A 99 1.11 -9.90 -6.00
C GLN A 99 0.96 -9.48 -7.47
N TYR A 100 1.60 -8.39 -7.87
CA TYR A 100 1.59 -7.95 -9.26
C TYR A 100 2.35 -8.89 -10.21
N ILE A 101 3.49 -9.43 -9.80
CA ILE A 101 4.25 -10.40 -10.61
C ILE A 101 3.39 -11.64 -10.87
N LYS A 102 2.73 -12.15 -9.83
CA LYS A 102 1.91 -13.37 -9.89
C LYS A 102 0.65 -13.17 -10.71
N ASN A 103 -0.10 -12.10 -10.44
CA ASN A 103 -1.47 -11.94 -10.92
C ASN A 103 -1.60 -10.89 -12.03
N LYS A 104 -0.54 -10.12 -12.34
CA LYS A 104 -0.49 -9.01 -13.31
C LYS A 104 -1.48 -7.87 -13.01
N SER A 105 -2.14 -7.92 -11.87
CA SER A 105 -3.11 -6.93 -11.45
C SER A 105 -3.12 -6.77 -9.93
N LEU A 106 -3.37 -5.53 -9.50
CA LEU A 106 -3.71 -5.11 -8.16
C LEU A 106 -4.94 -4.23 -8.25
N VAL A 107 -5.65 -4.03 -7.15
CA VAL A 107 -6.75 -3.05 -7.11
C VAL A 107 -6.40 -1.99 -6.08
N ARG A 108 -6.43 -0.71 -6.47
CA ARG A 108 -6.30 0.41 -5.52
C ARG A 108 -7.36 1.47 -5.81
N PHE A 109 -8.12 1.78 -4.78
CA PHE A 109 -9.06 2.90 -4.82
C PHE A 109 -8.31 4.22 -4.65
N ASP A 110 -7.98 4.90 -5.75
CA ASP A 110 -7.21 6.16 -5.74
C ASP A 110 -8.03 7.34 -5.16
N TYR A 111 -9.33 7.13 -4.87
CA TYR A 111 -10.23 8.11 -4.26
C TYR A 111 -10.61 7.79 -2.80
N ILE A 112 -10.14 6.68 -2.24
CA ILE A 112 -10.32 6.32 -0.83
C ILE A 112 -8.97 6.43 -0.12
N THR A 113 -8.98 6.95 1.10
CA THR A 113 -7.81 7.02 1.98
C THR A 113 -8.19 6.77 3.43
N PHE A 114 -7.23 6.35 4.22
CA PHE A 114 -7.34 6.21 5.67
C PHE A 114 -6.44 7.24 6.33
N ARG A 115 -6.85 7.74 7.50
CA ARG A 115 -6.00 8.50 8.41
C ARG A 115 -5.57 7.59 9.54
N SER A 116 -4.37 7.74 9.99
CA SER A 116 -3.77 6.97 11.08
C SER A 116 -2.96 7.91 11.98
N LYS A 117 -2.79 7.52 13.23
CA LYS A 117 -2.00 8.24 14.23
C LYS A 117 -0.51 8.00 14.11
N TYR A 118 0.03 7.94 12.89
CA TYR A 118 1.45 7.67 12.68
C TYR A 118 2.33 8.41 13.68
N TYR A 119 3.21 7.67 14.40
CA TYR A 119 4.29 8.18 15.26
C TYR A 119 3.87 8.95 16.51
N LYS A 120 2.62 8.87 16.98
CA LYS A 120 2.20 9.56 18.20
C LYS A 120 2.35 8.72 19.47
N GLU A 121 2.50 7.42 19.37
CA GLU A 121 2.63 6.52 20.51
C GLU A 121 4.01 5.87 20.53
N ASN A 122 4.64 5.81 21.71
CA ASN A 122 5.91 5.11 21.93
C ASN A 122 5.64 3.61 21.90
N GLY A 123 6.07 2.93 20.84
CA GLY A 123 5.92 1.47 20.73
C GLY A 123 6.22 0.93 19.34
N GLY A 124 6.19 -0.38 19.21
CA GLY A 124 6.37 -1.10 17.97
C GLY A 124 7.81 -1.09 17.41
N LEU A 125 7.94 -1.20 16.10
CA LEU A 125 9.22 -1.33 15.39
C LEU A 125 10.08 -0.04 15.37
N GLN A 126 9.66 1.07 15.98
CA GLN A 126 10.37 2.36 15.93
C GLN A 126 11.78 2.30 16.51
N THR A 127 11.98 1.51 17.57
CA THR A 127 13.29 1.35 18.22
C THR A 127 14.29 0.54 17.40
N ILE A 128 13.83 -0.27 16.45
CA ILE A 128 14.65 -1.15 15.62
C ILE A 128 14.95 -0.52 14.26
N ARG A 129 14.21 0.50 13.84
CA ARG A 129 14.33 1.16 12.53
C ARG A 129 15.49 2.15 12.47
N THR A 130 16.73 1.66 12.59
CA THR A 130 17.92 2.50 12.31
C THR A 130 17.96 2.87 10.81
N PRO A 131 18.60 4.01 10.43
CA PRO A 131 18.78 4.36 9.02
C PRO A 131 19.46 3.27 8.20
N GLU A 132 20.41 2.56 8.78
CA GLU A 132 21.11 1.43 8.14
C GLU A 132 20.17 0.24 7.92
N TYR A 133 19.35 -0.11 8.92
CA TYR A 133 18.35 -1.17 8.80
C TYR A 133 17.34 -0.87 7.69
N VAL A 134 16.83 0.37 7.64
CA VAL A 134 15.93 0.83 6.59
C VAL A 134 16.60 0.72 5.22
N TYR A 135 17.83 1.25 5.10
CA TYR A 135 18.60 1.19 3.85
C TYR A 135 18.78 -0.24 3.35
N ASN A 136 19.24 -1.15 4.22
CA ASN A 136 19.48 -2.54 3.86
C ASN A 136 18.20 -3.27 3.42
N SER A 137 17.08 -3.03 4.11
CA SER A 137 15.79 -3.63 3.75
C SER A 137 15.30 -3.13 2.38
N ILE A 138 15.38 -1.83 2.13
CA ILE A 138 14.98 -1.21 0.86
C ILE A 138 15.89 -1.67 -0.30
N TYR A 139 17.21 -1.75 -0.05
CA TYR A 139 18.18 -2.28 -1.01
C TYR A 139 17.90 -3.74 -1.36
N GLN A 140 17.56 -4.57 -0.35
CA GLN A 140 17.19 -5.97 -0.56
C GLN A 140 15.97 -6.09 -1.49
N ILE A 141 14.91 -5.29 -1.28
CA ILE A 141 13.72 -5.30 -2.14
C ILE A 141 14.10 -4.90 -3.58
N GLN A 142 14.88 -3.83 -3.75
CA GLN A 142 15.33 -3.44 -5.08
C GLN A 142 16.16 -4.52 -5.76
N SER A 143 17.04 -5.20 -5.03
CA SER A 143 17.89 -6.28 -5.57
C SER A 143 17.06 -7.48 -5.99
N MET A 144 15.99 -7.82 -5.27
CA MET A 144 15.07 -8.89 -5.66
C MET A 144 14.21 -8.51 -6.87
N PHE A 145 13.86 -7.23 -7.02
CA PHE A 145 12.86 -6.76 -8.00
C PHE A 145 13.32 -5.53 -8.80
N PRO A 146 14.52 -5.54 -9.41
CA PRO A 146 15.06 -4.35 -10.08
C PRO A 146 14.23 -3.86 -11.27
N GLN A 147 13.40 -4.74 -11.85
CA GLN A 147 12.50 -4.40 -12.97
C GLN A 147 11.27 -3.61 -12.50
N TYR A 148 10.85 -3.74 -11.23
CA TYR A 148 9.58 -3.25 -10.70
C TYR A 148 9.73 -2.03 -9.78
N CYS A 149 10.90 -1.81 -9.21
CA CYS A 149 11.14 -0.68 -8.30
C CYS A 149 12.53 -0.07 -8.46
N LYS A 150 12.70 1.12 -7.89
CA LYS A 150 13.98 1.83 -7.78
C LYS A 150 14.07 2.45 -6.39
N MET A 151 15.20 2.22 -5.73
CA MET A 151 15.55 2.90 -4.49
C MET A 151 16.00 4.35 -4.78
N TYR A 152 15.69 5.25 -3.88
CA TYR A 152 16.21 6.60 -3.85
C TYR A 152 16.36 7.06 -2.40
N ILE A 153 17.20 8.08 -2.18
CA ILE A 153 17.34 8.71 -0.88
C ILE A 153 16.47 9.96 -0.86
N ARG A 154 15.55 10.05 0.09
CA ARG A 154 14.69 11.21 0.24
C ARG A 154 15.52 12.39 0.78
N LYS A 155 15.61 13.49 0.03
CA LYS A 155 16.44 14.65 0.37
C LYS A 155 16.06 15.30 1.71
N SER A 156 14.78 15.28 2.09
CA SER A 156 14.28 15.92 3.30
C SER A 156 14.59 15.15 4.59
N THR A 157 14.77 13.83 4.52
CA THR A 157 14.96 12.96 5.70
C THR A 157 16.26 12.17 5.66
N GLY A 158 16.92 12.06 4.52
CA GLY A 158 18.09 11.18 4.33
C GLY A 158 17.74 9.69 4.27
N ASN A 159 16.49 9.31 4.40
CA ASN A 159 16.08 7.91 4.44
C ASN A 159 15.99 7.30 3.04
N ALA A 160 16.32 6.01 2.95
CA ALA A 160 16.07 5.21 1.75
C ALA A 160 14.57 4.94 1.58
N GLU A 161 14.07 5.12 0.38
CA GLU A 161 12.69 4.84 -0.01
C GLU A 161 12.64 4.11 -1.34
N LEU A 162 11.51 3.43 -1.63
CA LEU A 162 11.23 2.81 -2.91
C LEU A 162 10.25 3.63 -3.73
N ARG A 163 10.51 3.68 -5.04
CA ARG A 163 9.52 4.08 -6.04
C ARG A 163 9.21 2.89 -6.94
N LEU A 164 7.94 2.53 -7.03
CA LEU A 164 7.49 1.53 -8.00
C LEU A 164 7.58 2.12 -9.41
N LYS A 165 8.02 1.31 -10.37
CA LYS A 165 8.09 1.71 -11.77
C LYS A 165 6.69 1.67 -12.39
N ASP A 166 6.42 2.57 -13.33
CA ASP A 166 5.19 2.55 -14.12
C ASP A 166 5.28 1.41 -15.14
N MET A 167 4.36 0.46 -15.03
CA MET A 167 4.29 -0.73 -15.91
C MET A 167 3.22 -0.51 -16.99
N ARG A 168 3.33 0.62 -17.72
CA ARG A 168 2.46 0.89 -18.87
C ARG A 168 2.75 0.00 -20.05
#